data_fc891776ca337d5f20ae1791b6feef34
#
_entry.id   fc891776ca337d5f20ae1791b6feef34
#
_cell.length_a   1.000
_cell.length_b   1.000
_cell.length_c   1.000
_cell.angle_alpha   90.00
_cell.angle_beta   90.00
_cell.angle_gamma   90.00
#
_symmetry.space_group_name_H-M   'P 1'
#
loop_
_entity.id
_entity.type
_entity.pdbx_description
1 polymer ?
#
loop_
_entity_poly.entity_id
_entity_poly.type
_entity_poly.pdbx_seq_one_letter_code
_entity_poly.pdbx_strand_id
1 'polypeptide(L)'
;PVSNVWVGGGRLQTPGARRCRAGMAWQWPGQARFQFLSPGTIRGLSDNDGSCVLRIEVGHRRLLLAGDIEASQERQLVSYWQGGLASELLLVGHHGSKTSTSQSWLNRVDPKIALINNAYGNQFGHPAPRVLERLEGQGVSVFHTAWDGALEIRLERSRPWQVTGQRQGIKPWWM
;
A
#
# COMPACT_ATOMS: atom_id res chain seq x y z
N PRO A 1 -3.41 -17.13 -18.33
CA PRO A 1 -4.76 -16.60 -18.17
C PRO A 1 -4.96 -16.08 -16.74
N VAL A 2 -5.54 -14.87 -16.58
CA VAL A 2 -5.91 -14.34 -15.26
C VAL A 2 -7.21 -15.01 -14.84
N SER A 3 -7.19 -15.78 -13.76
CA SER A 3 -8.36 -16.52 -13.29
C SER A 3 -9.30 -15.71 -12.38
N ASN A 4 -8.80 -14.66 -11.74
CA ASN A 4 -9.58 -13.81 -10.86
C ASN A 4 -9.13 -12.35 -10.98
N VAL A 5 -10.09 -11.45 -11.11
CA VAL A 5 -9.90 -10.00 -11.06
C VAL A 5 -10.71 -9.47 -9.89
N TRP A 6 -10.08 -8.65 -9.04
CA TRP A 6 -10.72 -8.04 -7.89
C TRP A 6 -10.79 -6.52 -8.09
N VAL A 7 -11.92 -5.92 -7.77
CA VAL A 7 -12.16 -4.46 -7.87
C VAL A 7 -12.63 -3.90 -6.55
N GLY A 8 -12.29 -2.64 -6.31
CA GLY A 8 -12.74 -1.87 -5.15
C GLY A 8 -14.22 -1.46 -5.23
N GLY A 9 -14.64 -0.61 -4.30
CA GLY A 9 -16.02 -0.15 -4.16
C GLY A 9 -16.51 0.89 -5.16
N GLY A 10 -15.65 1.39 -6.07
CA GLY A 10 -15.98 2.44 -7.04
C GLY A 10 -16.96 2.06 -8.14
N ARG A 11 -17.21 3.02 -9.05
CA ARG A 11 -18.15 2.86 -10.17
C ARG A 11 -17.65 1.94 -11.30
N LEU A 12 -16.39 1.55 -11.27
CA LEU A 12 -15.80 0.67 -12.29
C LEU A 12 -16.51 -0.68 -12.32
N GLN A 13 -17.18 -0.94 -13.43
CA GLN A 13 -17.75 -2.24 -13.74
C GLN A 13 -16.83 -2.95 -14.73
N THR A 14 -16.00 -3.86 -14.22
CA THR A 14 -15.20 -4.74 -15.07
C THR A 14 -15.95 -6.06 -15.19
N PRO A 15 -16.37 -6.48 -16.40
CA PRO A 15 -17.07 -7.74 -16.59
C PRO A 15 -16.25 -8.91 -15.99
N GLY A 16 -16.93 -9.76 -15.22
CA GLY A 16 -16.28 -10.92 -14.56
C GLY A 16 -15.44 -10.60 -13.32
N ALA A 17 -15.24 -9.34 -12.96
CA ALA A 17 -14.52 -8.98 -11.74
C ALA A 17 -15.38 -9.20 -10.48
N ARG A 18 -14.69 -9.58 -9.41
CA ARG A 18 -15.29 -9.73 -8.09
C ARG A 18 -14.96 -8.52 -7.23
N ARG A 19 -15.87 -8.11 -6.36
CA ARG A 19 -15.58 -7.04 -5.40
C ARG A 19 -14.73 -7.57 -4.25
N CYS A 20 -13.64 -6.87 -3.94
CA CYS A 20 -12.89 -7.13 -2.72
C CYS A 20 -13.75 -6.76 -1.49
N ARG A 21 -13.63 -7.53 -0.43
CA ARG A 21 -14.34 -7.29 0.84
C ARG A 21 -13.40 -7.60 2.00
N ALA A 22 -13.46 -6.78 3.03
CA ALA A 22 -12.73 -7.02 4.28
C ALA A 22 -13.00 -8.43 4.81
N GLY A 23 -11.92 -9.10 5.24
CA GLY A 23 -11.97 -10.47 5.75
C GLY A 23 -11.79 -11.57 4.70
N MET A 24 -12.01 -11.29 3.40
CA MET A 24 -11.72 -12.28 2.36
C MET A 24 -10.23 -12.59 2.32
N ALA A 25 -9.90 -13.87 2.34
CA ALA A 25 -8.52 -14.33 2.35
C ALA A 25 -8.35 -15.56 1.47
N TRP A 26 -7.14 -15.71 0.93
CA TRP A 26 -6.72 -16.91 0.21
C TRP A 26 -5.23 -17.18 0.44
N GLN A 27 -4.79 -18.33 0.04
CA GLN A 27 -3.40 -18.76 0.19
C GLN A 27 -2.90 -19.34 -1.13
N TRP A 28 -1.67 -19.01 -1.50
CA TRP A 28 -0.99 -19.68 -2.59
C TRP A 28 -0.24 -20.92 -2.06
N PRO A 29 -0.19 -21.99 -2.87
CA PRO A 29 0.59 -23.16 -2.52
C PRO A 29 2.02 -22.78 -2.18
N GLY A 30 2.44 -23.19 -1.02
CA GLY A 30 3.80 -22.99 -0.56
C GLY A 30 4.03 -21.84 0.39
N GLN A 31 3.21 -20.74 0.50
CA GLN A 31 3.64 -19.83 1.55
C GLN A 31 2.99 -18.46 1.74
N ALA A 32 2.44 -17.83 0.71
CA ALA A 32 1.90 -16.49 0.83
C ALA A 32 0.40 -16.53 1.16
N ARG A 33 0.02 -15.85 2.22
CA ARG A 33 -1.38 -15.59 2.57
C ARG A 33 -1.75 -14.17 2.17
N PHE A 34 -2.90 -14.03 1.55
CA PHE A 34 -3.47 -12.77 1.11
C PHE A 34 -4.76 -12.51 1.87
N GLN A 35 -4.98 -11.28 2.31
CA GLN A 35 -6.22 -10.90 2.98
C GLN A 35 -6.61 -9.47 2.64
N PHE A 36 -7.84 -9.27 2.18
CA PHE A 36 -8.40 -7.93 2.05
C PHE A 36 -8.80 -7.39 3.42
N LEU A 37 -8.35 -6.18 3.72
CA LEU A 37 -8.68 -5.45 4.93
C LEU A 37 -9.77 -4.39 4.69
N SER A 38 -9.96 -3.95 3.44
CA SER A 38 -10.94 -2.98 2.96
C SER A 38 -11.40 -3.36 1.54
N PRO A 39 -12.58 -2.90 1.10
CA PRO A 39 -13.57 -2.15 1.87
C PRO A 39 -14.37 -3.05 2.83
N GLY A 40 -14.85 -2.44 3.89
CA GLY A 40 -15.81 -3.06 4.79
C GLY A 40 -17.25 -3.01 4.23
N THR A 41 -18.24 -3.20 5.11
CA THR A 41 -19.68 -3.16 4.75
C THR A 41 -20.24 -1.75 4.67
N ILE A 42 -19.45 -0.71 4.89
CA ILE A 42 -19.89 0.68 4.92
C ILE A 42 -20.33 1.11 3.53
N ARG A 43 -21.55 1.63 3.44
CA ARG A 43 -22.10 2.19 2.20
C ARG A 43 -21.68 3.66 2.06
N GLY A 44 -21.57 4.14 0.80
CA GLY A 44 -21.30 5.54 0.53
C GLY A 44 -19.84 5.96 0.68
N LEU A 45 -18.90 5.03 0.63
CA LEU A 45 -17.47 5.35 0.54
C LEU A 45 -17.20 6.11 -0.76
N SER A 46 -16.25 7.05 -0.71
CA SER A 46 -15.67 7.65 -1.92
C SER A 46 -14.99 6.56 -2.77
N ASP A 47 -14.72 6.86 -4.04
CA ASP A 47 -14.00 5.92 -4.91
C ASP A 47 -12.64 5.55 -4.31
N ASN A 48 -11.93 6.53 -3.71
CA ASN A 48 -10.66 6.31 -3.03
C ASN A 48 -10.81 5.43 -1.79
N ASP A 49 -11.70 5.79 -0.88
CA ASP A 49 -11.95 5.03 0.36
C ASP A 49 -12.55 3.65 0.12
N GLY A 50 -13.13 3.45 -1.08
CA GLY A 50 -13.57 2.15 -1.58
C GLY A 50 -12.44 1.25 -2.09
N SER A 51 -11.19 1.67 -2.06
CA SER A 51 -10.05 0.88 -2.53
C SER A 51 -9.89 -0.44 -1.78
N CYS A 52 -9.42 -1.45 -2.51
CA CYS A 52 -8.98 -2.70 -1.91
C CYS A 52 -7.70 -2.47 -1.11
N VAL A 53 -7.75 -2.60 0.20
CA VAL A 53 -6.54 -2.68 1.02
C VAL A 53 -6.18 -4.15 1.19
N LEU A 54 -4.98 -4.52 0.76
CA LEU A 54 -4.53 -5.91 0.75
C LEU A 54 -3.32 -6.10 1.66
N ARG A 55 -3.40 -7.05 2.57
CA ARG A 55 -2.27 -7.55 3.34
C ARG A 55 -1.77 -8.84 2.73
N ILE A 56 -0.45 -8.95 2.56
CA ILE A 56 0.26 -10.13 2.11
C ILE A 56 1.19 -10.59 3.22
N GLU A 57 1.11 -11.85 3.59
CA GLU A 57 1.94 -12.47 4.64
C GLU A 57 2.79 -13.59 4.05
N VAL A 58 4.09 -13.55 4.30
CA VAL A 58 5.06 -14.60 3.95
C VAL A 58 5.85 -14.98 5.20
N GLY A 59 5.53 -16.10 5.79
CA GLY A 59 6.01 -16.44 7.14
C GLY A 59 5.46 -15.45 8.18
N HIS A 60 6.34 -14.77 8.89
CA HIS A 60 5.98 -13.73 9.87
C HIS A 60 6.06 -12.30 9.31
N ARG A 61 6.44 -12.16 8.06
CA ARG A 61 6.60 -10.86 7.41
C ARG A 61 5.34 -10.42 6.70
N ARG A 62 5.06 -9.12 6.73
CA ARG A 62 3.84 -8.53 6.20
C ARG A 62 4.11 -7.34 5.30
N LEU A 63 3.42 -7.34 4.16
CA LEU A 63 3.32 -6.21 3.24
C LEU A 63 1.88 -5.71 3.25
N LEU A 64 1.68 -4.41 3.32
CA LEU A 64 0.38 -3.75 3.25
C LEU A 64 0.30 -2.87 2.00
N LEU A 65 -0.66 -3.16 1.13
CA LEU A 65 -1.00 -2.37 -0.04
C LEU A 65 -2.23 -1.53 0.30
N ALA A 66 -2.04 -0.21 0.46
CA ALA A 66 -3.11 0.66 0.94
C ALA A 66 -4.12 1.09 -0.14
N GLY A 67 -3.76 0.96 -1.43
CA GLY A 67 -4.57 1.55 -2.50
C GLY A 67 -4.64 3.07 -2.35
N ASP A 68 -5.78 3.67 -2.69
CA ASP A 68 -5.95 5.13 -2.63
C ASP A 68 -6.76 5.60 -1.41
N ILE A 69 -6.82 4.78 -0.34
CA ILE A 69 -7.55 5.17 0.86
C ILE A 69 -7.01 6.48 1.45
N GLU A 70 -7.92 7.26 2.01
CA GLU A 70 -7.63 8.51 2.67
C GLU A 70 -7.72 8.37 4.21
N ALA A 71 -7.38 9.44 4.92
CA ALA A 71 -7.31 9.43 6.38
C ALA A 71 -8.64 9.04 7.07
N SER A 72 -9.78 9.24 6.40
CA SER A 72 -11.10 8.78 6.87
C SER A 72 -11.16 7.27 6.98
N GLN A 73 -10.76 6.58 5.91
CA GLN A 73 -10.74 5.12 5.85
C GLN A 73 -9.61 4.53 6.69
N GLU A 74 -8.44 5.19 6.72
CA GLU A 74 -7.34 4.79 7.61
C GLU A 74 -7.78 4.72 9.08
N ARG A 75 -8.51 5.75 9.58
CA ARG A 75 -9.04 5.74 10.96
C ARG A 75 -9.99 4.57 11.22
N GLN A 76 -10.84 4.25 10.26
CA GLN A 76 -11.76 3.11 10.38
C GLN A 76 -10.98 1.79 10.46
N LEU A 77 -9.97 1.61 9.60
CA LEU A 77 -9.13 0.42 9.61
C LEU A 77 -8.32 0.29 10.91
N VAL A 78 -7.79 1.41 11.42
CA VAL A 78 -7.08 1.46 12.71
C VAL A 78 -8.01 1.01 13.85
N SER A 79 -9.23 1.48 13.86
CA SER A 79 -10.23 1.10 14.88
C SER A 79 -10.62 -0.37 14.78
N TYR A 80 -10.83 -0.87 13.56
CA TYR A 80 -11.34 -2.23 13.34
C TYR A 80 -10.27 -3.31 13.48
N TRP A 81 -9.13 -3.14 12.80
CA TRP A 81 -8.09 -4.18 12.74
C TRP A 81 -7.05 -4.11 13.85
N GLN A 82 -6.93 -2.96 14.53
CA GLN A 82 -5.99 -2.75 15.64
C GLN A 82 -4.59 -3.31 15.32
N GLY A 83 -4.04 -4.20 16.15
CA GLY A 83 -2.73 -4.84 15.94
C GLY A 83 -2.62 -5.68 14.66
N GLY A 84 -3.74 -5.99 14.01
CA GLY A 84 -3.76 -6.70 12.72
C GLY A 84 -3.23 -5.90 11.54
N LEU A 85 -2.96 -4.57 11.69
CA LEU A 85 -2.40 -3.73 10.64
C LEU A 85 -0.87 -3.75 10.56
N ALA A 86 -0.19 -4.13 11.64
CA ALA A 86 1.26 -4.13 11.71
C ALA A 86 1.89 -4.83 10.49
N SER A 87 2.74 -4.11 9.75
CA SER A 87 3.31 -4.57 8.48
C SER A 87 4.65 -3.89 8.24
N GLU A 88 5.70 -4.67 8.01
CA GLU A 88 7.07 -4.16 7.84
C GLU A 88 7.23 -3.31 6.59
N LEU A 89 6.46 -3.60 5.53
CA LEU A 89 6.49 -2.86 4.29
C LEU A 89 5.09 -2.29 3.99
N LEU A 90 5.04 -1.02 3.64
CA LEU A 90 3.84 -0.28 3.28
C LEU A 90 3.95 0.27 1.85
N LEU A 91 3.04 -0.11 0.97
CA LEU A 91 2.77 0.70 -0.22
C LEU A 91 1.86 1.85 0.22
N VAL A 92 2.41 3.06 0.17
CA VAL A 92 1.80 4.29 0.68
C VAL A 92 0.49 4.59 -0.06
N GLY A 93 -0.54 4.91 0.71
CA GLY A 93 -1.86 5.20 0.17
C GLY A 93 -1.90 6.47 -0.68
N HIS A 94 -2.71 6.44 -1.73
CA HIS A 94 -3.03 7.59 -2.59
C HIS A 94 -1.77 8.32 -3.08
N HIS A 95 -0.75 7.55 -3.47
CA HIS A 95 0.54 8.04 -3.99
C HIS A 95 1.27 9.01 -3.05
N GLY A 96 0.96 9.00 -1.77
CA GLY A 96 1.48 9.96 -0.80
C GLY A 96 0.73 11.30 -0.81
N SER A 97 -0.56 11.32 -1.14
CA SER A 97 -1.42 12.52 -1.05
C SER A 97 -1.42 13.10 0.36
N LYS A 98 -1.59 14.42 0.44
CA LYS A 98 -1.76 15.13 1.72
C LYS A 98 -2.97 14.64 2.54
N THR A 99 -3.92 13.97 1.91
CA THR A 99 -5.14 13.44 2.53
C THR A 99 -4.99 12.02 3.06
N SER A 100 -3.84 11.37 2.82
CA SER A 100 -3.55 10.00 3.23
C SER A 100 -2.34 9.90 4.18
N THR A 101 -2.01 8.70 4.58
CA THR A 101 -0.82 8.36 5.37
C THR A 101 -0.74 9.16 6.65
N SER A 102 -1.84 9.12 7.42
CA SER A 102 -1.97 9.84 8.69
C SER A 102 -1.02 9.28 9.75
N GLN A 103 -0.67 10.10 10.74
CA GLN A 103 0.21 9.66 11.84
C GLN A 103 -0.37 8.46 12.60
N SER A 104 -1.69 8.46 12.85
CA SER A 104 -2.36 7.34 13.52
C SER A 104 -2.27 6.03 12.72
N TRP A 105 -2.35 6.13 11.39
CA TRP A 105 -2.15 5.01 10.47
C TRP A 105 -0.72 4.48 10.56
N LEU A 106 0.28 5.36 10.40
CA LEU A 106 1.69 4.99 10.49
C LEU A 106 2.04 4.37 11.84
N ASN A 107 1.56 4.94 12.94
CA ASN A 107 1.79 4.39 14.28
C ASN A 107 1.21 2.97 14.45
N ARG A 108 0.17 2.63 13.70
CA ARG A 108 -0.48 1.32 13.79
C ARG A 108 0.09 0.29 12.82
N VAL A 109 0.48 0.74 11.64
CA VAL A 109 1.16 -0.11 10.64
C VAL A 109 2.61 -0.38 11.03
N ASP A 110 3.29 0.59 11.63
CA ASP A 110 4.70 0.56 12.06
C ASP A 110 5.65 0.03 10.97
N PRO A 111 5.61 0.62 9.75
CA PRO A 111 6.42 0.13 8.65
C PRO A 111 7.90 0.44 8.88
N LYS A 112 8.78 -0.40 8.35
CA LYS A 112 10.22 -0.14 8.26
C LYS A 112 10.62 0.34 6.87
N ILE A 113 9.80 -0.03 5.87
CA ILE A 113 9.99 0.34 4.47
C ILE A 113 8.67 0.89 3.95
N ALA A 114 8.72 2.03 3.27
CA ALA A 114 7.60 2.62 2.54
C ALA A 114 7.93 2.71 1.05
N LEU A 115 7.00 2.29 0.22
CA LEU A 115 7.07 2.42 -1.23
C LEU A 115 6.05 3.46 -1.68
N ILE A 116 6.47 4.41 -2.50
CA ILE A 116 5.61 5.43 -3.07
C ILE A 116 5.57 5.27 -4.58
N ASN A 117 4.40 4.94 -5.11
CA ASN A 117 4.17 4.85 -6.54
C ASN A 117 3.73 6.22 -7.06
N ASN A 118 4.66 6.97 -7.62
CA ASN A 118 4.40 8.31 -8.16
C ASN A 118 5.23 8.58 -9.41
N ALA A 119 4.78 9.51 -10.25
CA ALA A 119 5.52 9.98 -11.41
C ALA A 119 6.41 11.18 -11.03
N TYR A 120 7.55 11.30 -11.70
CA TYR A 120 8.39 12.51 -11.62
C TYR A 120 7.61 13.73 -12.13
N GLY A 121 7.66 14.84 -11.37
CA GLY A 121 7.00 16.09 -11.76
C GLY A 121 5.48 15.97 -11.91
N ASN A 122 4.82 15.04 -11.20
CA ASN A 122 3.38 14.88 -11.30
C ASN A 122 2.63 16.16 -10.87
N GLN A 123 1.54 16.46 -11.58
CA GLN A 123 0.75 17.67 -11.39
C GLN A 123 0.08 17.80 -10.00
N PHE A 124 0.00 16.71 -9.25
CA PHE A 124 -0.65 16.68 -7.92
C PHE A 124 0.31 17.03 -6.78
N GLY A 125 1.61 17.17 -7.07
CA GLY A 125 2.64 17.39 -6.06
C GLY A 125 2.80 16.23 -5.08
N HIS A 126 2.56 14.99 -5.55
CA HIS A 126 2.76 13.80 -4.73
C HIS A 126 4.20 13.27 -4.85
N PRO A 127 4.76 12.74 -3.76
CA PRO A 127 4.22 12.71 -2.40
C PRO A 127 4.23 14.10 -1.76
N ALA A 128 3.21 14.39 -0.93
CA ALA A 128 3.14 15.63 -0.19
C ALA A 128 4.26 15.70 0.86
N PRO A 129 4.92 16.87 1.07
CA PRO A 129 6.03 16.99 2.02
C PRO A 129 5.71 16.45 3.41
N ARG A 130 4.53 16.75 3.92
CA ARG A 130 4.06 16.24 5.22
C ARG A 130 4.00 14.72 5.35
N VAL A 131 3.84 14.00 4.23
CA VAL A 131 3.84 12.53 4.24
C VAL A 131 5.28 12.03 4.37
N LEU A 132 6.22 12.65 3.64
CA LEU A 132 7.64 12.35 3.76
C LEU A 132 8.16 12.64 5.17
N GLU A 133 7.83 13.81 5.73
CA GLU A 133 8.20 14.21 7.09
C GLU A 133 7.72 13.20 8.15
N ARG A 134 6.50 12.66 8.00
CA ARG A 134 5.98 11.64 8.92
C ARG A 134 6.73 10.32 8.80
N LEU A 135 7.02 9.88 7.58
CA LEU A 135 7.77 8.66 7.32
C LEU A 135 9.20 8.77 7.86
N GLU A 136 9.87 9.88 7.54
CA GLU A 136 11.22 10.19 8.01
C GLU A 136 11.29 10.29 9.54
N GLY A 137 10.32 11.00 10.16
CA GLY A 137 10.22 11.15 11.61
C GLY A 137 10.02 9.82 12.35
N GLN A 138 9.59 8.76 11.68
CA GLN A 138 9.52 7.39 12.21
C GLN A 138 10.71 6.51 11.81
N GLY A 139 11.71 7.06 11.10
CA GLY A 139 12.87 6.31 10.64
C GLY A 139 12.54 5.27 9.55
N VAL A 140 11.49 5.52 8.77
CA VAL A 140 11.06 4.62 7.69
C VAL A 140 11.94 4.84 6.45
N SER A 141 12.50 3.76 5.89
CA SER A 141 13.21 3.82 4.61
C SER A 141 12.22 3.99 3.47
N VAL A 142 12.37 5.05 2.68
CA VAL A 142 11.42 5.40 1.61
C VAL A 142 12.03 5.17 0.23
N PHE A 143 11.28 4.50 -0.64
CA PHE A 143 11.59 4.29 -2.05
C PHE A 143 10.48 4.87 -2.91
N HIS A 144 10.85 5.53 -4.03
CA HIS A 144 9.88 6.16 -4.93
C HIS A 144 10.08 5.70 -6.37
N THR A 145 9.01 5.33 -7.05
CA THR A 145 9.12 4.99 -8.48
C THR A 145 9.58 6.16 -9.35
N ALA A 146 9.32 7.39 -8.94
CA ALA A 146 9.79 8.59 -9.64
C ALA A 146 11.33 8.68 -9.73
N TRP A 147 12.03 8.31 -8.64
CA TRP A 147 13.48 8.39 -8.52
C TRP A 147 14.18 7.06 -8.79
N ASP A 148 13.67 6.00 -8.16
CA ASP A 148 14.27 4.66 -8.16
C ASP A 148 13.89 3.84 -9.40
N GLY A 149 12.92 4.29 -10.20
CA GLY A 149 12.37 3.54 -11.33
C GLY A 149 11.43 2.42 -10.86
N ALA A 150 11.38 1.34 -11.61
CA ALA A 150 10.63 0.15 -11.18
C ALA A 150 11.24 -0.41 -9.89
N LEU A 151 10.39 -0.74 -8.93
CA LEU A 151 10.79 -1.30 -7.64
C LEU A 151 10.52 -2.80 -7.63
N GLU A 152 11.56 -3.59 -7.43
CA GLU A 152 11.46 -5.04 -7.19
C GLU A 152 11.53 -5.32 -5.70
N ILE A 153 10.58 -6.11 -5.21
CA ILE A 153 10.52 -6.51 -3.81
C ILE A 153 10.68 -8.02 -3.75
N ARG A 154 11.73 -8.49 -3.08
CA ARG A 154 11.95 -9.91 -2.84
C ARG A 154 11.55 -10.28 -1.42
N LEU A 155 10.64 -11.25 -1.34
CA LEU A 155 10.07 -11.76 -0.11
C LEU A 155 10.56 -13.18 0.11
N GLU A 156 11.46 -13.36 1.09
CA GLU A 156 11.90 -14.69 1.52
C GLU A 156 11.54 -14.89 3.00
N ARG A 157 11.19 -16.12 3.39
CA ARG A 157 10.79 -16.44 4.78
C ARG A 157 11.84 -16.11 5.81
N SER A 158 13.10 -16.36 5.47
CA SER A 158 14.24 -16.33 6.41
C SER A 158 15.16 -15.14 6.24
N ARG A 159 14.92 -14.28 5.25
CA ARG A 159 15.77 -13.12 4.95
C ARG A 159 15.02 -11.81 5.12
N PRO A 160 15.72 -10.72 5.44
CA PRO A 160 15.14 -9.38 5.40
C PRO A 160 14.54 -9.08 4.02
N TRP A 161 13.55 -8.20 3.98
CA TRP A 161 13.02 -7.66 2.74
C TRP A 161 14.14 -7.02 1.93
N GLN A 162 14.19 -7.32 0.65
CA GLN A 162 15.08 -6.64 -0.29
C GLN A 162 14.22 -5.82 -1.24
N VAL A 163 14.49 -4.51 -1.27
CA VAL A 163 13.89 -3.58 -2.23
C VAL A 163 15.00 -3.08 -3.14
N THR A 164 14.82 -3.23 -4.43
CA THR A 164 15.78 -2.79 -5.44
C THR A 164 15.08 -1.90 -6.46
N GLY A 165 15.61 -0.71 -6.66
CA GLY A 165 15.16 0.21 -7.71
C GLY A 165 15.97 0.01 -8.98
N GLN A 166 15.33 0.02 -10.13
CA GLN A 166 15.97 -0.15 -11.43
C GLN A 166 16.91 1.01 -11.81
N ARG A 167 16.77 2.16 -11.15
CA ARG A 167 17.58 3.36 -11.40
C ARG A 167 18.62 3.63 -10.33
N GLN A 168 18.90 2.70 -9.43
CA GLN A 168 19.93 2.90 -8.40
C GLN A 168 21.28 3.17 -9.07
N GLY A 169 21.81 4.38 -8.81
CA GLY A 169 23.08 4.84 -9.39
C GLY A 169 23.01 5.43 -10.81
N ILE A 170 21.85 5.48 -11.44
CA ILE A 170 21.68 6.08 -12.78
C ILE A 170 20.95 7.42 -12.62
N LYS A 171 21.65 8.54 -12.87
CA LYS A 171 20.96 9.83 -13.00
C LYS A 171 20.20 9.85 -14.34
N PRO A 172 18.88 10.07 -14.33
CA PRO A 172 18.14 10.26 -15.57
C PRO A 172 18.69 11.47 -16.33
N TRP A 173 18.77 11.39 -17.66
CA TRP A 173 19.30 12.45 -18.52
C TRP A 173 18.49 13.76 -18.51
N TRP A 174 17.29 13.74 -17.89
CA TRP A 174 16.41 14.91 -17.75
C TRP A 174 16.47 15.59 -16.36
N MET A 175 17.44 15.23 -15.51
CA MET A 175 17.72 15.89 -14.23
C MET A 175 18.89 16.83 -14.31
#